data_26d93ccae07579c49fbd859363e15cb2
#
_entry.id   26d93ccae07579c49fbd859363e15cb2
#
_cell.length_a   1.000
_cell.length_b   1.000
_cell.length_c   1.000
_cell.angle_alpha   90.00
_cell.angle_beta   90.00
_cell.angle_gamma   90.00
#
_symmetry.space_group_name_H-M   'P 1'
#
loop_
_entity.id
_entity.type
_entity.pdbx_description
1 polymer ?
#
loop_
_entity_poly.entity_id
_entity_poly.type
_entity_poly.pdbx_seq_one_letter_code
_entity_poly.pdbx_strand_id
1 'polypeptide(L)'
;MNRTAIFWMVGISALLVLSGATCPDVPPVNIGGTTLPSHADLTAALEAVVAVGDSSVNGGLANEMWATLVDRDGVVRVVTFSGDDRGDQWPGSRVISAQKANTANAFSHPGLALSTANLYSPVQPGGSLFGLQDSNPVNTDSAYGGDVALVGTLSDPMVGTKIGGVNVFGGGLPLYDASGTLIGGLGVSGDTSCTDHIIAWKIRDSLGLDNVPTGVSATGDDNIIHDVTVDAATGHITSAGGFGHSECDATASAIAADLPTDFPIGP
;
A
#
# COMPACT_ATOMS: atom_id res chain seq x y z
N MET A 1 55.50 -21.04 61.44
CA MET A 1 54.91 -22.13 60.67
C MET A 1 53.56 -21.60 60.13
N ASN A 2 53.61 -20.99 58.96
CA ASN A 2 52.41 -20.43 58.30
C ASN A 2 51.97 -21.35 57.16
N ARG A 3 50.75 -21.86 57.23
CA ARG A 3 50.13 -22.62 56.16
C ARG A 3 49.22 -21.69 55.40
N THR A 4 49.59 -21.38 54.14
CA THR A 4 48.79 -20.63 53.19
C THR A 4 47.83 -21.60 52.52
N ALA A 5 46.51 -21.36 52.66
CA ALA A 5 45.45 -22.09 51.95
C ALA A 5 45.17 -21.42 50.62
N ILE A 6 45.36 -22.15 49.54
CA ILE A 6 44.99 -21.71 48.17
C ILE A 6 43.56 -22.13 47.91
N PHE A 7 42.64 -21.11 47.74
CA PHE A 7 41.29 -21.36 47.28
C PHE A 7 41.26 -21.37 45.73
N TRP A 8 40.87 -22.51 45.20
CA TRP A 8 40.51 -22.61 43.77
C TRP A 8 39.07 -22.12 43.59
N MET A 9 38.89 -21.00 42.87
CA MET A 9 37.56 -20.60 42.36
C MET A 9 37.29 -21.36 41.05
N VAL A 10 36.35 -22.27 41.11
CA VAL A 10 35.77 -22.89 39.91
C VAL A 10 34.72 -21.93 39.36
N GLY A 11 35.06 -21.24 38.26
CA GLY A 11 34.12 -20.40 37.52
C GLY A 11 33.14 -21.28 36.74
N ILE A 12 31.88 -21.28 37.14
CA ILE A 12 30.79 -21.87 36.36
C ILE A 12 30.38 -20.83 35.35
N SER A 13 30.81 -20.99 34.09
CA SER A 13 30.27 -20.22 32.94
C SER A 13 28.89 -20.75 32.61
N ALA A 14 27.84 -20.02 33.01
CA ALA A 14 26.49 -20.27 32.54
C ALA A 14 26.38 -19.81 31.10
N LEU A 15 26.28 -20.76 30.17
CA LEU A 15 25.96 -20.51 28.78
C LEU A 15 24.47 -20.14 28.72
N LEU A 16 24.14 -18.84 28.60
CA LEU A 16 22.80 -18.41 28.28
C LEU A 16 22.53 -18.77 26.81
N VAL A 17 21.77 -19.83 26.58
CA VAL A 17 21.15 -20.11 25.29
C VAL A 17 19.99 -19.13 25.17
N LEU A 18 20.21 -18.04 24.43
CA LEU A 18 19.10 -17.22 23.94
C LEU A 18 18.29 -18.09 22.95
N SER A 19 17.21 -18.67 23.44
CA SER A 19 16.18 -19.20 22.56
C SER A 19 15.60 -18.00 21.80
N GLY A 20 15.93 -17.89 20.51
CA GLY A 20 15.30 -16.92 19.62
C GLY A 20 13.79 -17.16 19.67
N ALA A 21 13.06 -16.24 20.28
CA ALA A 21 11.62 -16.20 20.15
C ALA A 21 11.33 -15.86 18.68
N THR A 22 10.94 -16.85 17.88
CA THR A 22 10.31 -16.61 16.61
C THR A 22 9.02 -15.85 16.90
N CYS A 23 8.89 -14.63 16.37
CA CYS A 23 7.60 -13.93 16.41
C CYS A 23 6.57 -14.89 15.79
N PRO A 24 5.43 -15.11 16.44
CA PRO A 24 4.37 -15.90 15.83
C PRO A 24 3.95 -15.23 14.53
N ASP A 25 3.92 -16.00 13.44
CA ASP A 25 3.33 -15.55 12.19
C ASP A 25 1.93 -15.01 12.52
N VAL A 26 1.64 -13.77 12.07
CA VAL A 26 0.29 -13.22 12.20
C VAL A 26 -0.60 -14.14 11.34
N PRO A 27 -1.54 -14.88 11.94
CA PRO A 27 -2.32 -15.83 11.18
C PRO A 27 -3.08 -15.11 10.06
N PRO A 28 -3.21 -15.69 8.88
CA PRO A 28 -4.02 -15.12 7.80
C PRO A 28 -5.43 -14.87 8.32
N VAL A 29 -5.94 -13.65 8.11
CA VAL A 29 -7.31 -13.30 8.50
C VAL A 29 -8.25 -13.85 7.45
N ASN A 30 -9.04 -14.81 7.85
CA ASN A 30 -10.11 -15.36 7.03
C ASN A 30 -11.36 -14.47 7.18
N ILE A 31 -11.59 -13.59 6.21
CA ILE A 31 -12.81 -12.78 6.13
C ILE A 31 -13.71 -13.44 5.08
N GLY A 32 -14.76 -14.10 5.52
CA GLY A 32 -15.74 -14.73 4.64
C GLY A 32 -15.23 -15.93 3.83
N GLY A 33 -14.10 -16.56 4.23
CA GLY A 33 -13.52 -17.72 3.51
C GLY A 33 -12.38 -17.37 2.57
N THR A 34 -12.12 -16.09 2.30
CA THR A 34 -11.01 -15.64 1.44
C THR A 34 -9.87 -15.10 2.29
N THR A 35 -8.66 -15.52 1.97
CA THR A 35 -7.43 -15.11 2.66
C THR A 35 -6.73 -14.03 1.84
N LEU A 36 -6.26 -12.96 2.48
CA LEU A 36 -5.37 -12.00 1.82
C LEU A 36 -4.08 -12.69 1.38
N PRO A 37 -3.44 -12.24 0.29
CA PRO A 37 -2.15 -12.74 -0.17
C PRO A 37 -1.09 -12.73 0.94
N SER A 38 -0.20 -13.70 0.93
CA SER A 38 0.94 -13.75 1.83
C SER A 38 1.98 -12.67 1.49
N HIS A 39 2.96 -12.47 2.37
CA HIS A 39 4.10 -11.59 2.08
C HIS A 39 4.82 -12.02 0.79
N ALA A 40 5.06 -13.32 0.60
CA ALA A 40 5.73 -13.84 -0.57
C ALA A 40 4.93 -13.61 -1.87
N ASP A 41 3.59 -13.78 -1.82
CA ASP A 41 2.73 -13.54 -2.98
C ASP A 41 2.74 -12.06 -3.38
N LEU A 42 2.64 -11.14 -2.40
CA LEU A 42 2.68 -9.70 -2.67
C LEU A 42 4.05 -9.26 -3.18
N THR A 43 5.14 -9.77 -2.59
CA THR A 43 6.50 -9.45 -3.04
C THR A 43 6.71 -9.90 -4.49
N ALA A 44 6.36 -11.14 -4.81
CA ALA A 44 6.49 -11.65 -6.17
C ALA A 44 5.64 -10.87 -7.19
N ALA A 45 4.40 -10.49 -6.81
CA ALA A 45 3.53 -9.68 -7.66
C ALA A 45 4.10 -8.26 -7.88
N LEU A 46 4.67 -7.65 -6.85
CA LEU A 46 5.31 -6.33 -6.94
C LEU A 46 6.55 -6.37 -7.84
N GLU A 47 7.47 -7.31 -7.60
CA GLU A 47 8.69 -7.48 -8.40
C GLU A 47 8.39 -7.78 -9.87
N ALA A 48 7.31 -8.50 -10.16
CA ALA A 48 6.91 -8.85 -11.53
C ALA A 48 6.43 -7.64 -12.36
N VAL A 49 5.93 -6.57 -11.73
CA VAL A 49 5.36 -5.40 -12.42
C VAL A 49 6.22 -4.16 -12.35
N VAL A 50 7.14 -4.07 -11.39
CA VAL A 50 8.08 -2.95 -11.27
C VAL A 50 9.15 -3.06 -12.37
N ALA A 51 9.39 -1.95 -13.08
CA ALA A 51 10.34 -1.88 -14.19
C ALA A 51 11.36 -0.77 -13.93
N VAL A 52 12.33 -1.05 -13.05
CA VAL A 52 13.34 -0.08 -12.63
C VAL A 52 14.18 0.42 -13.82
N GLY A 53 14.27 1.73 -13.95
CA GLY A 53 15.02 2.38 -15.03
C GLY A 53 14.32 2.36 -16.40
N ASP A 54 13.11 1.79 -16.52
CA ASP A 54 12.33 1.79 -17.76
C ASP A 54 10.94 2.41 -17.56
N SER A 55 10.85 3.73 -17.71
CA SER A 55 9.60 4.47 -17.59
C SER A 55 8.59 4.19 -18.73
N SER A 56 8.97 3.47 -19.79
CA SER A 56 8.04 3.11 -20.86
C SER A 56 7.02 2.06 -20.44
N VAL A 57 7.27 1.33 -19.35
CA VAL A 57 6.43 0.22 -18.88
C VAL A 57 5.30 0.69 -17.96
N ASN A 58 5.57 1.67 -17.08
CA ASN A 58 4.62 2.15 -16.06
C ASN A 58 4.50 3.68 -16.02
N GLY A 59 5.25 4.42 -16.84
CA GLY A 59 5.38 5.88 -16.72
C GLY A 59 6.31 6.28 -15.58
N GLY A 60 6.27 7.56 -15.21
CA GLY A 60 6.94 8.12 -14.04
C GLY A 60 8.46 8.08 -14.06
N LEU A 61 9.05 7.79 -12.92
CA LEU A 61 10.49 7.84 -12.65
C LEU A 61 11.16 6.45 -12.74
N ALA A 62 10.36 5.38 -12.85
CA ALA A 62 10.81 3.98 -12.89
C ALA A 62 11.63 3.57 -11.66
N ASN A 63 11.11 3.90 -10.48
CA ASN A 63 11.71 3.61 -9.19
C ASN A 63 11.33 2.22 -8.66
N GLU A 64 12.08 1.78 -7.64
CA GLU A 64 11.65 0.72 -6.73
C GLU A 64 10.48 1.17 -5.85
N MET A 65 9.65 0.22 -5.40
CA MET A 65 8.34 0.49 -4.81
C MET A 65 8.13 -0.20 -3.47
N TRP A 66 7.23 0.38 -2.66
CA TRP A 66 6.62 -0.25 -1.49
C TRP A 66 5.21 -0.73 -1.82
N ALA A 67 4.82 -1.87 -1.25
CA ALA A 67 3.45 -2.36 -1.29
C ALA A 67 2.98 -2.79 0.11
N THR A 68 1.71 -2.50 0.42
CA THR A 68 1.08 -2.83 1.70
C THR A 68 -0.32 -3.40 1.48
N LEU A 69 -0.68 -4.44 2.25
CA LEU A 69 -2.05 -4.96 2.35
C LEU A 69 -2.64 -4.64 3.72
N VAL A 70 -3.89 -4.19 3.73
CA VAL A 70 -4.71 -4.12 4.95
C VAL A 70 -5.95 -4.98 4.81
N ASP A 71 -6.46 -5.52 5.92
CA ASP A 71 -7.76 -6.20 5.93
C ASP A 71 -8.94 -5.21 6.06
N ARG A 72 -10.16 -5.74 6.10
CA ARG A 72 -11.39 -4.93 6.23
C ARG A 72 -11.46 -4.10 7.50
N ASP A 73 -10.78 -4.50 8.55
CA ASP A 73 -10.67 -3.75 9.80
C ASP A 73 -9.57 -2.68 9.78
N GLY A 74 -8.85 -2.53 8.65
CA GLY A 74 -7.73 -1.61 8.48
C GLY A 74 -6.45 -2.06 9.19
N VAL A 75 -6.37 -3.34 9.58
CA VAL A 75 -5.14 -3.90 10.16
C VAL A 75 -4.15 -4.21 9.05
N VAL A 76 -2.93 -3.71 9.16
CA VAL A 76 -1.83 -4.03 8.23
C VAL A 76 -1.50 -5.51 8.33
N ARG A 77 -1.49 -6.21 7.20
CA ARG A 77 -1.24 -7.65 7.11
C ARG A 77 0.09 -7.96 6.44
N VAL A 78 0.46 -7.19 5.45
CA VAL A 78 1.73 -7.34 4.71
C VAL A 78 2.31 -5.97 4.43
N VAL A 79 3.63 -5.86 4.54
CA VAL A 79 4.44 -4.74 4.05
C VAL A 79 5.64 -5.31 3.34
N THR A 80 5.89 -4.92 2.10
CA THR A 80 7.03 -5.38 1.31
C THR A 80 7.56 -4.28 0.40
N PHE A 81 8.70 -4.51 -0.24
CA PHE A 81 9.30 -3.63 -1.24
C PHE A 81 9.93 -4.45 -2.37
N SER A 82 10.23 -3.80 -3.50
CA SER A 82 10.75 -4.48 -4.70
C SER A 82 12.27 -4.49 -4.81
N GLY A 83 13.00 -3.59 -4.13
CA GLY A 83 14.46 -3.52 -4.19
C GLY A 83 15.17 -4.58 -3.35
N ASP A 84 16.50 -4.59 -3.40
CA ASP A 84 17.33 -5.49 -2.59
C ASP A 84 17.44 -5.03 -1.12
N ASP A 85 17.31 -3.72 -0.89
CA ASP A 85 17.32 -3.10 0.45
C ASP A 85 16.18 -2.10 0.60
N ARG A 86 15.70 -1.92 1.85
CA ARG A 86 14.64 -0.94 2.16
C ARG A 86 14.98 0.50 1.80
N GLY A 87 16.22 0.81 1.49
CA GLY A 87 16.70 2.12 1.07
C GLY A 87 16.70 2.33 -0.44
N ASP A 88 16.46 1.29 -1.24
CA ASP A 88 16.45 1.38 -2.70
C ASP A 88 15.20 2.10 -3.22
N GLN A 89 14.11 2.02 -2.50
CA GLN A 89 12.87 2.78 -2.71
C GLN A 89 12.76 3.94 -1.69
N TRP A 90 11.97 4.95 -2.01
CA TRP A 90 11.78 6.09 -1.10
C TRP A 90 11.30 5.65 0.29
N PRO A 91 12.07 5.89 1.37
CA PRO A 91 11.69 5.40 2.71
C PRO A 91 10.35 5.92 3.22
N GLY A 92 9.95 7.14 2.84
CA GLY A 92 8.64 7.71 3.20
C GLY A 92 7.47 6.97 2.58
N SER A 93 7.68 6.30 1.45
CA SER A 93 6.64 5.57 0.71
C SER A 93 6.15 4.31 1.43
N ARG A 94 6.90 3.77 2.41
CA ARG A 94 6.43 2.68 3.25
C ARG A 94 5.13 3.04 3.99
N VAL A 95 5.11 4.15 4.70
CA VAL A 95 3.92 4.61 5.43
C VAL A 95 2.83 5.08 4.48
N ILE A 96 3.21 5.74 3.36
CA ILE A 96 2.26 6.19 2.35
C ILE A 96 1.54 5.00 1.71
N SER A 97 2.23 3.90 1.40
CA SER A 97 1.58 2.69 0.86
C SER A 97 0.52 2.13 1.81
N ALA A 98 0.83 2.09 3.11
CA ALA A 98 -0.13 1.63 4.13
C ALA A 98 -1.31 2.59 4.30
N GLN A 99 -1.11 3.92 4.22
CA GLN A 99 -2.20 4.89 4.21
C GLN A 99 -3.09 4.75 2.97
N LYS A 100 -2.50 4.52 1.79
CA LYS A 100 -3.25 4.27 0.55
C LYS A 100 -4.10 3.01 0.66
N ALA A 101 -3.53 1.90 1.16
CA ALA A 101 -4.27 0.66 1.41
C ALA A 101 -5.45 0.89 2.36
N ASN A 102 -5.21 1.56 3.50
CA ASN A 102 -6.24 1.89 4.47
C ASN A 102 -7.35 2.77 3.86
N THR A 103 -6.99 3.78 3.06
CA THR A 103 -7.94 4.70 2.46
C THR A 103 -8.83 3.99 1.44
N ALA A 104 -8.27 3.22 0.51
CA ALA A 104 -9.03 2.48 -0.48
C ALA A 104 -10.00 1.48 0.19
N ASN A 105 -9.53 0.78 1.24
CA ASN A 105 -10.36 -0.11 2.05
C ASN A 105 -11.51 0.64 2.76
N ALA A 106 -11.23 1.80 3.35
CA ALA A 106 -12.18 2.55 4.18
C ALA A 106 -13.27 3.25 3.36
N PHE A 107 -12.97 3.67 2.13
CA PHE A 107 -13.90 4.41 1.27
C PHE A 107 -14.58 3.55 0.21
N SER A 108 -14.32 2.24 0.19
CA SER A 108 -15.00 1.29 -0.68
C SER A 108 -15.98 0.41 0.10
N HIS A 109 -17.02 -0.07 -0.57
CA HIS A 109 -18.05 -0.96 0.00
C HIS A 109 -18.53 -1.96 -1.07
N PRO A 110 -19.37 -2.98 -0.73
CA PRO A 110 -19.76 -4.04 -1.66
C PRO A 110 -20.41 -3.57 -2.98
N GLY A 111 -20.92 -2.34 -3.03
CA GLY A 111 -21.56 -1.78 -4.23
C GLY A 111 -20.79 -0.64 -4.90
N LEU A 112 -19.62 -0.25 -4.39
CA LEU A 112 -18.83 0.84 -4.97
C LEU A 112 -17.36 0.72 -4.58
N ALA A 113 -16.49 0.62 -5.57
CA ALA A 113 -15.04 0.73 -5.42
C ALA A 113 -14.60 2.18 -5.66
N LEU A 114 -13.73 2.68 -4.79
CA LEU A 114 -13.02 3.94 -4.96
C LEU A 114 -11.53 3.71 -4.74
N SER A 115 -10.74 3.97 -5.77
CA SER A 115 -9.30 4.09 -5.59
C SER A 115 -8.94 5.39 -4.86
N THR A 116 -7.74 5.45 -4.32
CA THR A 116 -7.25 6.72 -3.74
C THR A 116 -7.09 7.83 -4.77
N ALA A 117 -6.91 7.50 -6.05
CA ALA A 117 -6.93 8.46 -7.15
C ALA A 117 -8.29 9.14 -7.30
N ASN A 118 -9.39 8.41 -7.11
CA ASN A 118 -10.74 8.96 -7.21
C ASN A 118 -11.07 9.95 -6.08
N LEU A 119 -10.31 9.94 -5.00
CA LEU A 119 -10.47 10.86 -3.87
C LEU A 119 -9.65 12.15 -4.01
N TYR A 120 -8.80 12.28 -5.05
CA TYR A 120 -7.94 13.44 -5.21
C TYR A 120 -8.73 14.74 -5.35
N SER A 121 -9.63 14.86 -6.32
CA SER A 121 -10.37 16.10 -6.55
C SER A 121 -11.41 16.42 -5.44
N PRO A 122 -12.11 15.46 -4.83
CA PRO A 122 -13.06 15.75 -3.75
C PRO A 122 -12.44 16.41 -2.51
N VAL A 123 -11.15 16.21 -2.25
CA VAL A 123 -10.45 16.79 -1.07
C VAL A 123 -9.78 18.14 -1.35
N GLN A 124 -9.79 18.60 -2.59
CA GLN A 124 -9.22 19.90 -2.93
C GLN A 124 -10.06 21.05 -2.37
N PRO A 125 -9.51 22.27 -2.22
CA PRO A 125 -10.27 23.43 -1.78
C PRO A 125 -11.55 23.61 -2.58
N GLY A 126 -12.71 23.67 -1.89
CA GLY A 126 -14.04 23.71 -2.52
C GLY A 126 -14.65 22.35 -2.81
N GLY A 127 -13.93 21.25 -2.68
CA GLY A 127 -14.44 19.88 -2.82
C GLY A 127 -15.28 19.43 -1.61
N SER A 128 -16.11 18.40 -1.83
CA SER A 128 -17.07 17.89 -0.82
C SER A 128 -16.42 17.21 0.37
N LEU A 129 -15.15 16.77 0.24
CA LEU A 129 -14.36 16.09 1.28
C LEU A 129 -13.13 16.93 1.70
N PHE A 130 -13.13 18.23 1.45
CA PHE A 130 -12.03 19.11 1.88
C PHE A 130 -11.78 18.99 3.40
N GLY A 131 -10.50 18.80 3.77
CA GLY A 131 -10.10 18.57 5.16
C GLY A 131 -10.13 17.10 5.61
N LEU A 132 -10.48 16.14 4.75
CA LEU A 132 -10.52 14.73 5.07
C LEU A 132 -9.18 14.21 5.62
N GLN A 133 -8.07 14.59 5.02
CA GLN A 133 -6.72 14.18 5.42
C GLN A 133 -6.35 14.74 6.80
N ASP A 134 -6.72 15.98 7.09
CA ASP A 134 -6.41 16.65 8.36
C ASP A 134 -7.22 16.05 9.53
N SER A 135 -8.44 15.57 9.26
CA SER A 135 -9.32 14.96 10.25
C SER A 135 -9.03 13.47 10.51
N ASN A 136 -8.14 12.87 9.74
CA ASN A 136 -7.77 11.45 9.83
C ASN A 136 -6.25 11.28 9.91
N PRO A 137 -5.60 11.65 11.02
CA PRO A 137 -4.17 11.54 11.17
C PRO A 137 -3.72 10.08 11.24
N VAL A 138 -2.49 9.81 10.80
CA VAL A 138 -1.83 8.53 10.99
C VAL A 138 -1.51 8.31 12.47
N ASN A 139 -1.58 7.06 12.93
CA ASN A 139 -1.03 6.66 14.23
C ASN A 139 0.50 6.62 14.11
N THR A 140 1.19 7.61 14.65
CA THR A 140 2.64 7.76 14.52
C THR A 140 3.43 6.65 15.22
N ASP A 141 2.94 6.11 16.33
CA ASP A 141 3.60 5.03 17.05
C ASP A 141 3.58 3.73 16.23
N SER A 142 2.46 3.45 15.56
CA SER A 142 2.33 2.29 14.67
C SER A 142 3.09 2.48 13.36
N ALA A 143 3.05 3.68 12.77
CA ALA A 143 3.65 3.94 11.46
C ALA A 143 5.19 4.01 11.49
N TYR A 144 5.75 4.60 12.55
CA TYR A 144 7.18 4.92 12.65
C TYR A 144 7.90 4.23 13.82
N GLY A 145 7.18 3.45 14.63
CA GLY A 145 7.76 2.68 15.73
C GLY A 145 8.40 1.36 15.27
N GLY A 146 9.00 0.67 16.25
CA GLY A 146 9.56 -0.67 16.09
C GLY A 146 11.00 -0.71 15.60
N ASP A 147 11.47 -1.93 15.34
CA ASP A 147 12.85 -2.19 14.91
C ASP A 147 13.00 -1.95 13.40
N VAL A 148 13.89 -1.03 13.04
CA VAL A 148 14.18 -0.69 11.63
C VAL A 148 14.76 -1.86 10.82
N ALA A 149 15.39 -2.84 11.48
CA ALA A 149 15.90 -4.03 10.81
C ALA A 149 14.80 -4.96 10.28
N LEU A 150 13.58 -4.82 10.81
CA LEU A 150 12.42 -5.63 10.41
C LEU A 150 11.55 -4.97 9.33
N VAL A 151 11.84 -3.72 8.98
CA VAL A 151 11.05 -2.95 7.99
C VAL A 151 11.00 -3.66 6.64
N GLY A 152 9.79 -3.89 6.12
CA GLY A 152 9.52 -4.57 4.85
C GLY A 152 9.65 -6.10 4.89
N THR A 153 9.93 -6.69 6.05
CA THR A 153 9.96 -8.16 6.24
C THR A 153 8.61 -8.69 6.71
N LEU A 154 8.49 -10.03 6.84
CA LEU A 154 7.33 -10.69 7.47
C LEU A 154 6.99 -10.14 8.87
N SER A 155 7.97 -9.57 9.55
CA SER A 155 7.86 -9.01 10.91
C SER A 155 7.89 -7.48 10.90
N ASP A 156 7.51 -6.84 9.79
CA ASP A 156 7.46 -5.37 9.72
C ASP A 156 6.65 -4.81 10.89
N PRO A 157 7.16 -3.79 11.62
CA PRO A 157 6.50 -3.25 12.82
C PRO A 157 5.08 -2.73 12.62
N MET A 158 4.66 -2.40 11.40
CA MET A 158 3.26 -2.04 11.10
C MET A 158 2.33 -3.25 11.08
N VAL A 159 2.84 -4.46 10.81
CA VAL A 159 2.01 -5.67 10.70
C VAL A 159 1.31 -5.96 12.03
N GLY A 160 0.02 -6.23 11.97
CA GLY A 160 -0.85 -6.45 13.13
C GLY A 160 -1.38 -5.17 13.78
N THR A 161 -0.99 -3.98 13.29
CA THR A 161 -1.47 -2.70 13.82
C THR A 161 -2.41 -2.00 12.85
N LYS A 162 -3.13 -0.97 13.32
CA LYS A 162 -3.91 -0.06 12.49
C LYS A 162 -3.19 1.26 12.42
N ILE A 163 -2.62 1.59 11.27
CA ILE A 163 -1.94 2.88 11.12
C ILE A 163 -2.89 4.05 10.93
N GLY A 164 -4.09 3.79 10.41
CA GLY A 164 -5.03 4.85 10.06
C GLY A 164 -4.49 5.78 8.97
N GLY A 165 -4.84 7.05 9.07
CA GLY A 165 -4.48 8.05 8.09
C GLY A 165 -5.30 7.96 6.81
N VAL A 166 -5.21 9.01 5.99
CA VAL A 166 -5.84 9.09 4.67
C VAL A 166 -4.83 9.63 3.68
N ASN A 167 -4.69 8.94 2.55
CA ASN A 167 -3.90 9.38 1.42
C ASN A 167 -4.78 9.34 0.16
N VAL A 168 -4.80 10.42 -0.63
CA VAL A 168 -5.82 10.70 -1.64
C VAL A 168 -5.26 10.94 -3.04
N PHE A 169 -4.15 10.33 -3.35
CA PHE A 169 -3.60 10.26 -4.70
C PHE A 169 -3.31 8.81 -5.09
N GLY A 170 -3.14 8.53 -6.37
CA GLY A 170 -3.10 7.20 -6.95
C GLY A 170 -2.21 6.18 -6.23
N GLY A 171 -2.55 4.90 -6.33
CA GLY A 171 -1.80 3.78 -5.77
C GLY A 171 -2.52 2.98 -4.68
N GLY A 172 -3.69 3.40 -4.22
CA GLY A 172 -4.53 2.62 -3.31
C GLY A 172 -5.75 2.04 -4.03
N LEU A 173 -5.95 0.73 -3.92
CA LEU A 173 -7.05 0.00 -4.55
C LEU A 173 -7.75 -0.93 -3.56
N PRO A 174 -9.09 -0.98 -3.52
CA PRO A 174 -9.83 -1.98 -2.77
C PRO A 174 -9.64 -3.37 -3.39
N LEU A 175 -9.67 -4.40 -2.57
CA LEU A 175 -9.50 -5.78 -2.97
C LEU A 175 -10.82 -6.54 -2.88
N TYR A 176 -11.30 -7.04 -4.01
CA TYR A 176 -12.52 -7.85 -4.11
C TYR A 176 -12.16 -9.26 -4.55
N ASP A 177 -12.61 -10.25 -3.80
CA ASP A 177 -12.38 -11.65 -4.12
C ASP A 177 -13.25 -12.13 -5.30
N ALA A 178 -13.06 -13.37 -5.74
CA ALA A 178 -13.79 -13.99 -6.85
C ALA A 178 -15.34 -14.02 -6.64
N SER A 179 -15.82 -13.77 -5.43
CA SER A 179 -17.25 -13.64 -5.14
C SER A 179 -17.74 -12.18 -5.19
N GLY A 180 -16.86 -11.22 -5.45
CA GLY A 180 -17.14 -9.78 -5.36
C GLY A 180 -17.22 -9.27 -3.91
N THR A 181 -16.70 -10.05 -2.95
CA THR A 181 -16.63 -9.61 -1.55
C THR A 181 -15.40 -8.73 -1.34
N LEU A 182 -15.62 -7.54 -0.77
CA LEU A 182 -14.55 -6.64 -0.38
C LEU A 182 -13.81 -7.19 0.84
N ILE A 183 -12.53 -7.55 0.68
CA ILE A 183 -11.73 -8.24 1.70
C ILE A 183 -10.63 -7.37 2.32
N GLY A 184 -10.34 -6.20 1.75
CA GLY A 184 -9.30 -5.31 2.25
C GLY A 184 -8.88 -4.26 1.23
N GLY A 185 -7.65 -3.79 1.33
CA GLY A 185 -7.05 -2.83 0.42
C GLY A 185 -5.57 -3.07 0.17
N LEU A 186 -5.13 -2.73 -1.03
CA LEU A 186 -3.74 -2.67 -1.49
C LEU A 186 -3.32 -1.21 -1.59
N GLY A 187 -2.10 -0.90 -1.16
CA GLY A 187 -1.48 0.40 -1.40
C GLY A 187 -0.07 0.23 -1.94
N VAL A 188 0.24 0.95 -3.01
CA VAL A 188 1.55 1.00 -3.65
C VAL A 188 2.06 2.43 -3.63
N SER A 189 3.34 2.61 -3.36
CA SER A 189 3.98 3.92 -3.32
C SER A 189 5.48 3.83 -3.55
N GLY A 190 6.05 4.77 -4.30
CA GLY A 190 7.49 4.81 -4.59
C GLY A 190 7.82 5.65 -5.81
N ASP A 191 6.82 6.06 -6.58
CA ASP A 191 6.96 6.84 -7.80
C ASP A 191 5.93 7.97 -7.85
N THR A 192 5.63 8.51 -9.03
CA THR A 192 4.50 9.42 -9.23
C THR A 192 3.20 8.71 -8.88
N SER A 193 2.21 9.45 -8.44
CA SER A 193 0.92 8.84 -8.04
C SER A 193 0.20 8.11 -9.19
N CYS A 194 0.43 8.52 -10.44
CA CYS A 194 -0.12 7.83 -11.60
C CYS A 194 0.57 6.47 -11.81
N THR A 195 1.89 6.42 -11.70
CA THR A 195 2.68 5.18 -11.75
C THR A 195 2.34 4.25 -10.58
N ASP A 196 2.22 4.79 -9.37
CA ASP A 196 1.78 4.05 -8.20
C ASP A 196 0.42 3.36 -8.45
N HIS A 197 -0.53 4.07 -9.12
CA HIS A 197 -1.85 3.52 -9.46
C HIS A 197 -1.75 2.41 -10.51
N ILE A 198 -0.96 2.60 -11.57
CA ILE A 198 -0.73 1.62 -12.63
C ILE A 198 -0.17 0.31 -12.04
N ILE A 199 0.85 0.42 -11.20
CA ILE A 199 1.48 -0.73 -10.57
C ILE A 199 0.49 -1.43 -9.62
N ALA A 200 -0.26 -0.67 -8.80
CA ALA A 200 -1.29 -1.24 -7.93
C ALA A 200 -2.37 -1.99 -8.72
N TRP A 201 -2.81 -1.45 -9.87
CA TRP A 201 -3.78 -2.11 -10.75
C TRP A 201 -3.27 -3.46 -11.25
N LYS A 202 -2.06 -3.49 -11.82
CA LYS A 202 -1.42 -4.71 -12.33
C LYS A 202 -1.19 -5.77 -11.23
N ILE A 203 -0.82 -5.35 -10.01
CA ILE A 203 -0.71 -6.26 -8.87
C ILE A 203 -2.07 -6.85 -8.50
N ARG A 204 -3.12 -6.02 -8.40
CA ARG A 204 -4.47 -6.46 -8.04
C ARG A 204 -5.01 -7.49 -9.04
N ASP A 205 -4.82 -7.24 -10.34
CA ASP A 205 -5.14 -8.17 -11.43
C ASP A 205 -4.38 -9.49 -11.28
N SER A 206 -3.05 -9.44 -11.13
CA SER A 206 -2.21 -10.64 -11.01
C SER A 206 -2.54 -11.51 -9.79
N LEU A 207 -3.11 -10.91 -8.75
CA LEU A 207 -3.56 -11.61 -7.53
C LEU A 207 -5.01 -12.11 -7.63
N GLY A 208 -5.74 -11.81 -8.72
CA GLY A 208 -7.15 -12.17 -8.92
C GLY A 208 -8.08 -11.54 -7.87
N LEU A 209 -7.78 -10.32 -7.42
CA LEU A 209 -8.53 -9.59 -6.40
C LEU A 209 -9.21 -8.33 -6.94
N ASP A 210 -9.53 -8.36 -8.21
CA ASP A 210 -10.04 -7.26 -9.02
C ASP A 210 -11.51 -7.41 -9.43
N ASN A 211 -12.29 -8.24 -8.74
CA ASN A 211 -13.72 -8.42 -9.03
C ASN A 211 -14.55 -7.22 -8.55
N VAL A 212 -14.22 -6.05 -9.08
CA VAL A 212 -14.78 -4.74 -8.73
C VAL A 212 -16.24 -4.67 -9.15
N PRO A 213 -17.19 -4.39 -8.23
CA PRO A 213 -18.62 -4.43 -8.56
C PRO A 213 -19.06 -3.26 -9.44
N THR A 214 -18.55 -2.08 -9.17
CA THR A 214 -18.72 -0.83 -9.92
C THR A 214 -17.77 0.22 -9.37
N GLY A 215 -17.50 1.28 -10.15
CA GLY A 215 -16.70 2.42 -9.75
C GLY A 215 -17.17 3.69 -10.44
N VAL A 216 -16.38 4.75 -10.36
CA VAL A 216 -16.72 6.10 -10.82
C VAL A 216 -16.08 6.46 -12.17
N SER A 217 -15.23 5.59 -12.73
CA SER A 217 -14.62 5.81 -14.04
C SER A 217 -15.61 5.62 -15.19
N ALA A 218 -15.24 6.04 -16.38
CA ALA A 218 -16.05 5.85 -17.57
C ALA A 218 -16.25 4.38 -17.95
N THR A 219 -15.34 3.50 -17.52
CA THR A 219 -15.40 2.04 -17.70
C THR A 219 -16.18 1.33 -16.59
N GLY A 220 -16.70 2.09 -15.60
CA GLY A 220 -17.50 1.54 -14.51
C GLY A 220 -16.67 0.88 -13.41
N ASP A 221 -15.39 1.17 -13.33
CA ASP A 221 -14.42 0.69 -12.35
C ASP A 221 -13.81 1.83 -11.52
N ASP A 222 -12.78 1.55 -10.75
CA ASP A 222 -12.06 2.49 -9.89
C ASP A 222 -10.76 3.02 -10.50
N ASN A 223 -10.62 2.97 -11.84
CA ASN A 223 -9.44 3.50 -12.52
C ASN A 223 -9.24 5.00 -12.24
N ILE A 224 -8.01 5.45 -12.39
CA ILE A 224 -7.65 6.88 -12.31
C ILE A 224 -8.32 7.65 -13.47
N ILE A 225 -8.85 8.85 -13.16
CA ILE A 225 -9.59 9.68 -14.12
C ILE A 225 -8.82 10.98 -14.33
N HIS A 226 -8.40 11.26 -15.55
CA HIS A 226 -7.65 12.47 -15.91
C HIS A 226 -8.57 13.53 -16.50
N ASP A 227 -9.51 14.08 -15.70
CA ASP A 227 -10.45 15.15 -16.10
C ASP A 227 -10.30 16.44 -15.30
N VAL A 228 -9.17 16.58 -14.59
CA VAL A 228 -8.90 17.73 -13.73
C VAL A 228 -8.51 18.94 -14.57
N THR A 229 -9.10 20.08 -14.24
CA THR A 229 -8.71 21.41 -14.73
C THR A 229 -8.25 22.28 -13.58
N VAL A 230 -7.25 23.11 -13.83
CA VAL A 230 -6.71 24.08 -12.85
C VAL A 230 -6.99 25.49 -13.33
N ASP A 231 -7.72 26.27 -12.55
CA ASP A 231 -7.91 27.69 -12.82
C ASP A 231 -6.57 28.42 -12.62
N ALA A 232 -6.04 29.02 -13.69
CA ALA A 232 -4.70 29.61 -13.69
C ALA A 232 -4.59 30.87 -12.78
N ALA A 233 -5.71 31.51 -12.47
CA ALA A 233 -5.70 32.72 -11.63
C ALA A 233 -5.78 32.40 -10.13
N THR A 234 -6.49 31.33 -9.77
CA THR A 234 -6.78 30.99 -8.38
C THR A 234 -6.09 29.72 -7.91
N GLY A 235 -5.58 28.88 -8.83
CA GLY A 235 -5.07 27.54 -8.53
C GLY A 235 -6.17 26.54 -8.14
N HIS A 236 -7.45 26.92 -8.28
CA HIS A 236 -8.56 26.06 -7.92
C HIS A 236 -8.63 24.85 -8.86
N ILE A 237 -8.74 23.67 -8.29
CA ILE A 237 -8.80 22.39 -9.00
C ILE A 237 -10.25 21.93 -9.09
N THR A 238 -10.69 21.61 -10.29
CA THR A 238 -12.02 21.06 -10.56
C THR A 238 -11.92 19.82 -11.41
N SER A 239 -12.82 18.85 -11.21
CA SER A 239 -13.00 17.66 -12.03
C SER A 239 -14.40 17.65 -12.58
N ALA A 240 -14.58 17.34 -13.87
CA ALA A 240 -15.87 17.28 -14.51
C ALA A 240 -16.77 16.20 -13.90
N GLY A 241 -16.19 15.03 -13.57
CA GLY A 241 -16.87 13.92 -12.91
C GLY A 241 -16.88 14.03 -11.37
N GLY A 242 -16.10 14.95 -10.80
CA GLY A 242 -15.96 15.12 -9.35
C GLY A 242 -15.02 14.12 -8.67
N PHE A 243 -14.39 13.21 -9.43
CA PHE A 243 -13.50 12.14 -8.93
C PHE A 243 -12.16 12.09 -9.66
N GLY A 244 -11.79 13.17 -10.34
CA GLY A 244 -10.59 13.20 -11.16
C GLY A 244 -9.30 13.38 -10.38
N HIS A 245 -8.21 13.01 -11.03
CA HIS A 245 -6.83 13.12 -10.57
C HIS A 245 -6.02 13.91 -11.61
N SER A 246 -5.03 14.67 -11.18
CA SER A 246 -4.11 15.35 -12.09
C SER A 246 -3.28 14.34 -12.88
N GLU A 247 -2.99 14.68 -14.16
CA GLU A 247 -1.98 13.94 -14.92
C GLU A 247 -0.59 14.11 -14.30
N CYS A 248 0.23 13.04 -14.35
CA CYS A 248 1.61 13.08 -13.90
C CYS A 248 2.55 13.28 -15.10
N ASP A 249 2.42 12.43 -16.11
CA ASP A 249 3.12 12.49 -17.39
C ASP A 249 2.29 11.81 -18.48
N ALA A 250 2.63 12.08 -19.74
CA ALA A 250 1.87 11.57 -20.88
C ALA A 250 1.94 10.05 -21.04
N THR A 251 3.07 9.42 -20.65
CA THR A 251 3.22 7.97 -20.73
C THR A 251 2.34 7.28 -19.72
N ALA A 252 2.37 7.71 -18.46
CA ALA A 252 1.49 7.19 -17.42
C ALA A 252 0.01 7.39 -17.75
N SER A 253 -0.37 8.57 -18.31
CA SER A 253 -1.75 8.84 -18.72
C SER A 253 -2.22 7.89 -19.82
N ALA A 254 -1.38 7.59 -20.81
CA ALA A 254 -1.71 6.65 -21.88
C ALA A 254 -1.86 5.22 -21.35
N ILE A 255 -0.91 4.74 -20.52
CA ILE A 255 -0.99 3.41 -19.91
C ILE A 255 -2.22 3.28 -19.02
N ALA A 256 -2.52 4.30 -18.21
CA ALA A 256 -3.70 4.29 -17.32
C ALA A 256 -5.02 4.18 -18.11
N ALA A 257 -5.11 4.81 -19.29
CA ALA A 257 -6.28 4.71 -20.15
C ALA A 257 -6.50 3.30 -20.71
N ASP A 258 -5.42 2.55 -20.93
CA ASP A 258 -5.45 1.19 -21.49
C ASP A 258 -5.60 0.09 -20.40
N LEU A 259 -5.44 0.41 -19.11
CA LEU A 259 -5.53 -0.57 -18.00
C LEU A 259 -6.80 -1.44 -18.05
N PRO A 260 -8.03 -0.88 -18.24
CA PRO A 260 -9.22 -1.72 -18.28
C PRO A 260 -9.30 -2.66 -19.49
N THR A 261 -8.48 -2.41 -20.52
CA THR A 261 -8.37 -3.26 -21.72
C THR A 261 -7.30 -4.33 -21.57
N ASP A 262 -6.13 -3.95 -21.08
CA ASP A 262 -4.96 -4.82 -20.97
C ASP A 262 -5.01 -5.69 -19.71
N PHE A 263 -5.63 -5.20 -18.66
CA PHE A 263 -5.84 -5.85 -17.35
C PHE A 263 -7.31 -5.65 -16.94
N PRO A 264 -8.25 -6.34 -17.62
CA PRO A 264 -9.67 -6.14 -17.39
C PRO A 264 -10.05 -6.56 -15.97
N ILE A 265 -10.96 -5.80 -15.34
CA ILE A 265 -11.53 -6.23 -14.05
C ILE A 265 -12.24 -7.56 -14.22
N GLY A 266 -11.95 -8.51 -13.29
CA GLY A 266 -12.48 -9.86 -13.35
C GLY A 266 -13.99 -9.98 -13.04
N PRO A 267 -14.61 -11.16 -13.21
CA PRO A 267 -14.12 -12.44 -13.71
C PRO A 267 -14.20 -12.56 -15.20
#